data_f290ce1ab9a554df71f0ac02f5b917fd
#
_entry.id   f290ce1ab9a554df71f0ac02f5b917fd
#
_cell.length_a   1.000
_cell.length_b   1.000
_cell.length_c   1.000
_cell.angle_alpha   90.00
_cell.angle_beta   90.00
_cell.angle_gamma   90.00
#
_symmetry.space_group_name_H-M   'P 1'
#
loop_
_entity.id
_entity.type
_entity.pdbx_description
1 polymer ?
#
loop_
_entity_poly.entity_id
_entity_poly.type
_entity_poly.pdbx_seq_one_letter_code
_entity_poly.pdbx_strand_id
1 'polypeptide(L)'
;MLGLLKNTKSHLMTGVSYMIPFVVAGGVLLALAVMISGKAAVPETGILKHMSDIGIAGLTLFIPVLGGFIAYSMVDRPGIGPGMIAAYLANSKGGGFLGGIVAGLIAGIVVSYLKKIKVPKVMSSVMPIFIIPLLGTFISGMIILLFVGEPIAAIMKGLEVWLSGMQNSSKIVLGIILGSMIAFDMGGPLNKTAFFFAVAMIPTNPTLMAAVATAVCTPPLGLALATFIAKKKFTVAEQESGKAALIMGCIGITEGAIPFAAADPLKVIPSIMIGGAAASVTSLMLGSTSQAAWGGLIVLPVVSNRIGYIIAVIVGSVVTALVVSALKKTQTLETVVEENVTKNDDLELDITF
;
A
#
# COMPACT_ATOMS: atom_id res chain seq x y z
N MET A 1 15.04 -13.07 19.35
CA MET A 1 13.62 -12.87 19.08
C MET A 1 13.20 -11.43 19.30
N LEU A 2 13.38 -10.87 20.50
CA LEU A 2 13.03 -9.45 20.77
C LEU A 2 13.68 -8.45 19.81
N GLY A 3 14.92 -8.64 19.37
CA GLY A 3 15.60 -7.74 18.43
C GLY A 3 15.01 -7.77 17.01
N LEU A 4 14.58 -8.93 16.51
CA LEU A 4 13.90 -9.06 15.21
C LEU A 4 12.52 -8.38 15.23
N LEU A 5 11.78 -8.51 16.34
CA LEU A 5 10.48 -7.87 16.49
C LEU A 5 10.58 -6.36 16.74
N LYS A 6 11.70 -5.87 17.31
CA LYS A 6 11.93 -4.45 17.54
C LYS A 6 12.02 -3.65 16.23
N ASN A 7 12.44 -4.29 15.13
CA ASN A 7 12.58 -3.68 13.81
C ASN A 7 11.42 -4.05 12.85
N THR A 8 10.29 -4.55 13.35
CA THR A 8 9.14 -4.98 12.53
C THR A 8 8.71 -3.90 11.53
N LYS A 9 8.65 -2.63 11.95
CA LYS A 9 8.32 -1.51 11.05
C LYS A 9 9.27 -1.47 9.84
N SER A 10 10.57 -1.61 10.05
CA SER A 10 11.57 -1.61 8.96
C SER A 10 11.38 -2.81 8.02
N HIS A 11 11.13 -3.99 8.57
CA HIS A 11 10.89 -5.20 7.77
C HIS A 11 9.63 -5.08 6.92
N LEU A 12 8.54 -4.53 7.48
CA LEU A 12 7.30 -4.25 6.75
C LEU A 12 7.54 -3.24 5.63
N MET A 13 8.25 -2.14 5.91
CA MET A 13 8.56 -1.12 4.91
C MET A 13 9.42 -1.68 3.76
N THR A 14 10.37 -2.56 4.04
CA THR A 14 11.14 -3.26 3.01
C THR A 14 10.21 -4.08 2.10
N GLY A 15 9.35 -4.94 2.67
CA GLY A 15 8.39 -5.71 1.90
C GLY A 15 7.47 -4.86 1.04
N VAL A 16 6.93 -3.77 1.61
CA VAL A 16 6.09 -2.80 0.89
C VAL A 16 6.85 -2.15 -0.27
N SER A 17 8.09 -1.71 -0.05
CA SER A 17 8.89 -1.06 -1.10
C SER A 17 9.13 -1.98 -2.29
N TYR A 18 9.44 -3.24 -2.06
CA TYR A 18 9.68 -4.21 -3.15
C TYR A 18 8.40 -4.66 -3.86
N MET A 19 7.23 -4.61 -3.22
CA MET A 19 5.97 -4.94 -3.90
C MET A 19 5.43 -3.81 -4.78
N ILE A 20 5.78 -2.54 -4.51
CA ILE A 20 5.26 -1.37 -5.24
C ILE A 20 5.39 -1.53 -6.78
N PRO A 21 6.54 -1.90 -7.36
CA PRO A 21 6.66 -2.06 -8.81
C PRO A 21 5.67 -3.06 -9.40
N PHE A 22 5.34 -4.13 -8.68
CA PHE A 22 4.36 -5.14 -9.13
C PHE A 22 2.94 -4.58 -9.13
N VAL A 23 2.58 -3.86 -8.06
CA VAL A 23 1.26 -3.21 -7.96
C VAL A 23 1.10 -2.14 -9.02
N VAL A 24 2.13 -1.30 -9.23
CA VAL A 24 2.11 -0.23 -10.23
C VAL A 24 2.01 -0.81 -11.63
N ALA A 25 2.92 -1.70 -12.03
CA ALA A 25 2.90 -2.29 -13.36
C ALA A 25 1.60 -3.08 -13.59
N GLY A 26 1.20 -3.91 -12.63
CA GLY A 26 -0.02 -4.70 -12.74
C GLY A 26 -1.28 -3.85 -12.82
N GLY A 27 -1.45 -2.92 -11.90
CA GLY A 27 -2.63 -2.06 -11.83
C GLY A 27 -2.75 -1.10 -13.02
N VAL A 28 -1.64 -0.46 -13.42
CA VAL A 28 -1.64 0.47 -14.56
C VAL A 28 -1.92 -0.27 -15.88
N LEU A 29 -1.29 -1.41 -16.13
CA LEU A 29 -1.53 -2.19 -17.34
C LEU A 29 -2.97 -2.68 -17.43
N LEU A 30 -3.52 -3.18 -16.34
CA LEU A 30 -4.92 -3.60 -16.27
C LEU A 30 -5.87 -2.42 -16.51
N ALA A 31 -5.64 -1.28 -15.85
CA ALA A 31 -6.44 -0.08 -16.03
C ALA A 31 -6.39 0.45 -17.47
N LEU A 32 -5.20 0.49 -18.08
CA LEU A 32 -5.03 0.90 -19.48
C LEU A 32 -5.72 -0.06 -20.45
N ALA A 33 -5.66 -1.37 -20.23
CA ALA A 33 -6.35 -2.34 -21.06
C ALA A 33 -7.87 -2.14 -21.05
N VAL A 34 -8.47 -1.94 -19.86
CA VAL A 34 -9.89 -1.63 -19.67
C VAL A 34 -10.23 -0.29 -20.32
N MET A 35 -9.39 0.73 -20.13
CA MET A 35 -9.57 2.06 -20.70
C MET A 35 -9.59 2.06 -22.22
N ILE A 36 -8.60 1.39 -22.86
CA ILE A 36 -8.48 1.33 -24.32
C ILE A 36 -9.60 0.50 -24.94
N SER A 37 -10.09 -0.53 -24.22
CA SER A 37 -11.23 -1.34 -24.70
C SER A 37 -12.52 -0.54 -24.84
N GLY A 38 -12.64 0.59 -24.13
CA GLY A 38 -13.86 1.40 -24.08
C GLY A 38 -15.05 0.68 -23.43
N LYS A 39 -14.85 -0.53 -22.90
CA LYS A 39 -15.89 -1.33 -22.23
C LYS A 39 -15.59 -1.37 -20.72
N ALA A 40 -16.65 -1.37 -19.91
CA ALA A 40 -16.56 -1.46 -18.47
C ALA A 40 -16.27 -2.89 -17.94
N ALA A 41 -15.45 -3.64 -18.67
CA ALA A 41 -15.06 -5.01 -18.35
C ALA A 41 -13.62 -5.29 -18.77
N VAL A 42 -12.99 -6.28 -18.15
CA VAL A 42 -11.67 -6.75 -18.54
C VAL A 42 -11.76 -7.34 -19.97
N PRO A 43 -10.90 -6.91 -20.89
CA PRO A 43 -10.90 -7.43 -22.26
C PRO A 43 -10.65 -8.94 -22.29
N GLU A 44 -11.47 -9.67 -23.07
CA GLU A 44 -11.39 -11.13 -23.17
C GLU A 44 -10.66 -11.63 -24.43
N THR A 45 -10.36 -10.71 -25.38
CA THR A 45 -9.77 -11.08 -26.66
C THR A 45 -8.73 -10.06 -27.14
N GLY A 46 -7.83 -10.49 -28.02
CA GLY A 46 -6.85 -9.64 -28.68
C GLY A 46 -5.72 -9.16 -27.78
N ILE A 47 -5.00 -8.15 -28.25
CA ILE A 47 -3.82 -7.58 -27.58
C ILE A 47 -4.16 -7.01 -26.20
N LEU A 48 -5.37 -6.46 -26.03
CA LEU A 48 -5.82 -5.89 -24.76
C LEU A 48 -6.04 -6.97 -23.70
N LYS A 49 -6.45 -8.19 -24.10
CA LYS A 49 -6.50 -9.35 -23.21
C LYS A 49 -5.10 -9.68 -22.68
N HIS A 50 -4.11 -9.77 -23.58
CA HIS A 50 -2.73 -10.05 -23.15
C HIS A 50 -2.19 -8.98 -22.20
N MET A 51 -2.51 -7.71 -22.46
CA MET A 51 -2.16 -6.61 -21.56
C MET A 51 -2.84 -6.73 -20.18
N SER A 52 -4.12 -7.16 -20.17
CA SER A 52 -4.84 -7.44 -18.92
C SER A 52 -4.24 -8.64 -18.18
N ASP A 53 -3.90 -9.72 -18.88
CA ASP A 53 -3.29 -10.91 -18.30
C ASP A 53 -1.94 -10.57 -17.62
N ILE A 54 -1.11 -9.74 -18.26
CA ILE A 54 0.14 -9.22 -17.66
C ILE A 54 -0.18 -8.38 -16.41
N GLY A 55 -1.17 -7.51 -16.49
CA GLY A 55 -1.62 -6.70 -15.36
C GLY A 55 -2.07 -7.55 -14.17
N ILE A 56 -2.90 -8.55 -14.43
CA ILE A 56 -3.40 -9.50 -13.41
C ILE A 56 -2.24 -10.30 -12.80
N ALA A 57 -1.27 -10.73 -13.60
CA ALA A 57 -0.09 -11.43 -13.09
C ALA A 57 0.70 -10.57 -12.10
N GLY A 58 0.92 -9.28 -12.41
CA GLY A 58 1.54 -8.33 -11.48
C GLY A 58 0.76 -8.19 -10.18
N LEU A 59 -0.57 -8.03 -10.28
CA LEU A 59 -1.45 -7.95 -9.12
C LEU A 59 -1.57 -9.27 -8.33
N THR A 60 -1.27 -10.41 -8.94
CA THR A 60 -1.25 -11.70 -8.25
C THR A 60 0.06 -11.89 -7.48
N LEU A 61 1.17 -11.41 -8.03
CA LEU A 61 2.50 -11.60 -7.47
C LEU A 61 2.84 -10.65 -6.32
N PHE A 62 2.16 -9.51 -6.17
CA PHE A 62 2.58 -8.50 -5.18
C PHE A 62 2.52 -9.01 -3.74
N ILE A 63 1.57 -9.87 -3.37
CA ILE A 63 1.46 -10.44 -2.01
C ILE A 63 2.59 -11.45 -1.73
N PRO A 64 2.90 -12.41 -2.60
CA PRO A 64 4.10 -13.21 -2.49
C PRO A 64 5.38 -12.38 -2.36
N VAL A 65 5.56 -11.36 -3.19
CA VAL A 65 6.73 -10.46 -3.14
C VAL A 65 6.80 -9.74 -1.80
N LEU A 66 5.69 -9.18 -1.31
CA LEU A 66 5.61 -8.57 0.01
C LEU A 66 6.16 -9.51 1.10
N GLY A 67 5.62 -10.73 1.21
CA GLY A 67 6.03 -11.69 2.22
C GLY A 67 7.48 -12.15 2.08
N GLY A 68 7.92 -12.37 0.84
CA GLY A 68 9.31 -12.74 0.54
C GLY A 68 10.31 -11.67 0.97
N PHE A 69 10.02 -10.39 0.71
CA PHE A 69 10.94 -9.30 1.05
C PHE A 69 10.82 -8.83 2.51
N ILE A 70 9.72 -9.11 3.20
CA ILE A 70 9.66 -9.02 4.67
C ILE A 70 10.63 -10.04 5.26
N ALA A 71 10.56 -11.30 4.84
CA ALA A 71 11.46 -12.36 5.31
C ALA A 71 12.91 -12.08 4.92
N TYR A 72 13.17 -11.57 3.71
CA TYR A 72 14.50 -11.13 3.27
C TYR A 72 15.09 -10.07 4.22
N SER A 73 14.33 -9.06 4.57
CA SER A 73 14.78 -8.00 5.49
C SER A 73 15.13 -8.53 6.89
N MET A 74 14.56 -9.68 7.29
CA MET A 74 14.85 -10.33 8.57
C MET A 74 16.06 -11.26 8.55
N VAL A 75 16.25 -11.98 7.44
CA VAL A 75 17.17 -13.13 7.37
C VAL A 75 17.92 -13.25 6.05
N ASP A 76 17.96 -12.23 5.22
CA ASP A 76 18.59 -12.16 3.91
C ASP A 76 18.00 -13.17 2.89
N ARG A 77 18.77 -13.49 1.84
CA ARG A 77 18.36 -14.31 0.69
C ARG A 77 17.64 -15.62 1.03
N PRO A 78 18.09 -16.41 2.03
CA PRO A 78 17.39 -17.66 2.35
C PRO A 78 15.93 -17.51 2.79
N GLY A 79 15.51 -16.32 3.22
CA GLY A 79 14.15 -16.03 3.61
C GLY A 79 13.17 -15.80 2.45
N ILE A 80 13.68 -15.44 1.25
CA ILE A 80 12.83 -15.04 0.13
C ILE A 80 11.85 -16.15 -0.26
N GLY A 81 12.36 -17.34 -0.57
CA GLY A 81 11.53 -18.48 -1.01
C GLY A 81 10.46 -18.86 0.01
N PRO A 82 10.85 -19.17 1.27
CA PRO A 82 9.89 -19.44 2.34
C PRO A 82 8.84 -18.34 2.54
N GLY A 83 9.27 -17.07 2.52
CA GLY A 83 8.38 -15.91 2.67
C GLY A 83 7.40 -15.76 1.52
N MET A 84 7.84 -15.91 0.27
CA MET A 84 6.99 -15.82 -0.92
C MET A 84 5.95 -16.95 -0.95
N ILE A 85 6.37 -18.18 -0.70
CA ILE A 85 5.48 -19.35 -0.75
C ILE A 85 4.46 -19.30 0.38
N ALA A 86 4.89 -18.99 1.62
CA ALA A 86 3.98 -18.85 2.75
C ALA A 86 2.95 -17.71 2.52
N ALA A 87 3.37 -16.59 1.95
CA ALA A 87 2.48 -15.47 1.61
C ALA A 87 1.50 -15.83 0.48
N TYR A 88 1.93 -16.58 -0.53
CA TYR A 88 1.05 -17.13 -1.55
C TYR A 88 -0.04 -18.03 -0.94
N LEU A 89 0.35 -18.95 -0.06
CA LEU A 89 -0.57 -19.84 0.64
C LEU A 89 -1.57 -19.06 1.52
N ALA A 90 -1.10 -18.05 2.26
CA ALA A 90 -1.98 -17.20 3.05
C ALA A 90 -2.99 -16.44 2.18
N ASN A 91 -2.54 -15.94 1.03
CA ASN A 91 -3.41 -15.25 0.07
C ASN A 91 -4.45 -16.19 -0.54
N SER A 92 -4.06 -17.42 -0.92
CA SER A 92 -4.98 -18.43 -1.48
C SER A 92 -6.05 -18.88 -0.48
N LYS A 93 -5.80 -18.74 0.82
CA LYS A 93 -6.79 -18.96 1.89
C LYS A 93 -7.70 -17.75 2.15
N GLY A 94 -7.54 -16.66 1.42
CA GLY A 94 -8.31 -15.43 1.61
C GLY A 94 -7.71 -14.46 2.63
N GLY A 95 -6.48 -14.69 3.09
CA GLY A 95 -5.78 -13.80 4.03
C GLY A 95 -5.32 -12.48 3.41
N GLY A 96 -5.33 -12.36 2.08
CA GLY A 96 -4.99 -11.13 1.36
C GLY A 96 -3.65 -10.52 1.78
N PHE A 97 -3.61 -9.20 1.77
CA PHE A 97 -2.41 -8.43 2.14
C PHE A 97 -1.96 -8.68 3.58
N LEU A 98 -2.90 -8.76 4.54
CA LEU A 98 -2.60 -9.05 5.94
C LEU A 98 -1.97 -10.44 6.10
N GLY A 99 -2.52 -11.42 5.39
CA GLY A 99 -1.94 -12.76 5.33
C GLY A 99 -0.51 -12.78 4.80
N GLY A 100 -0.22 -11.99 3.77
CA GLY A 100 1.12 -11.83 3.21
C GLY A 100 2.13 -11.26 4.23
N ILE A 101 1.73 -10.24 4.99
CA ILE A 101 2.56 -9.67 6.06
C ILE A 101 2.88 -10.73 7.12
N VAL A 102 1.85 -11.36 7.68
CA VAL A 102 2.04 -12.33 8.76
C VAL A 102 2.86 -13.54 8.30
N ALA A 103 2.61 -14.01 7.07
CA ALA A 103 3.38 -15.11 6.48
C ALA A 103 4.86 -14.74 6.31
N GLY A 104 5.16 -13.54 5.83
CA GLY A 104 6.53 -13.04 5.71
C GLY A 104 7.27 -12.98 7.04
N LEU A 105 6.60 -12.47 8.09
CA LEU A 105 7.17 -12.44 9.44
C LEU A 105 7.39 -13.84 10.00
N ILE A 106 6.44 -14.76 9.85
CA ILE A 106 6.57 -16.16 10.29
C ILE A 106 7.74 -16.82 9.57
N ALA A 107 7.84 -16.68 8.25
CA ALA A 107 8.94 -17.24 7.47
C ALA A 107 10.30 -16.67 7.91
N GLY A 108 10.38 -15.35 8.14
CA GLY A 108 11.59 -14.72 8.68
C GLY A 108 12.00 -15.30 10.04
N ILE A 109 11.03 -15.47 10.96
CA ILE A 109 11.27 -16.09 12.26
C ILE A 109 11.76 -17.52 12.10
N VAL A 110 11.05 -18.36 11.36
CA VAL A 110 11.41 -19.78 11.12
C VAL A 110 12.81 -19.89 10.56
N VAL A 111 13.11 -19.15 9.50
CA VAL A 111 14.45 -19.17 8.87
C VAL A 111 15.52 -18.66 9.83
N SER A 112 15.23 -17.66 10.68
CA SER A 112 16.18 -17.18 11.69
C SER A 112 16.59 -18.28 12.70
N TYR A 113 15.66 -19.16 13.05
CA TYR A 113 15.96 -20.32 13.89
C TYR A 113 16.77 -21.39 13.14
N LEU A 114 16.42 -21.68 11.89
CA LEU A 114 17.14 -22.64 11.06
C LEU A 114 18.60 -22.19 10.83
N LYS A 115 18.86 -20.90 10.65
CA LYS A 115 20.23 -20.33 10.54
C LYS A 115 21.10 -20.53 11.79
N LYS A 116 20.51 -20.76 12.97
CA LYS A 116 21.25 -20.99 14.21
C LYS A 116 21.69 -22.45 14.40
N ILE A 117 21.20 -23.37 13.59
CA ILE A 117 21.55 -24.78 13.67
C ILE A 117 23.02 -24.94 13.24
N LYS A 118 23.86 -25.41 14.15
CA LYS A 118 25.27 -25.71 13.88
C LYS A 118 25.36 -26.98 13.06
N VAL A 119 25.96 -26.90 11.89
CA VAL A 119 26.20 -28.04 11.00
C VAL A 119 27.70 -28.21 10.77
N PRO A 120 28.18 -29.44 10.44
CA PRO A 120 29.58 -29.67 10.04
C PRO A 120 29.98 -28.76 8.87
N LYS A 121 31.27 -28.39 8.79
CA LYS A 121 31.79 -27.47 7.75
C LYS A 121 31.43 -27.89 6.31
N VAL A 122 31.39 -29.19 6.05
CA VAL A 122 31.03 -29.77 4.75
C VAL A 122 29.59 -29.42 4.34
N MET A 123 28.69 -29.28 5.30
CA MET A 123 27.27 -28.96 5.05
C MET A 123 26.98 -27.46 5.09
N SER A 124 27.91 -26.62 5.45
CA SER A 124 27.70 -25.18 5.61
C SER A 124 27.27 -24.47 4.30
N SER A 125 27.75 -24.95 3.15
CA SER A 125 27.35 -24.46 1.82
C SER A 125 25.96 -24.97 1.38
N VAL A 126 25.56 -26.15 1.86
CA VAL A 126 24.25 -26.76 1.52
C VAL A 126 23.10 -26.13 2.34
N MET A 127 23.39 -25.63 3.53
CA MET A 127 22.39 -25.03 4.42
C MET A 127 21.59 -23.92 3.76
N PRO A 128 22.18 -22.84 3.20
CA PRO A 128 21.43 -21.72 2.66
C PRO A 128 20.75 -22.02 1.32
N ILE A 129 21.25 -23.01 0.56
CA ILE A 129 20.79 -23.30 -0.79
C ILE A 129 19.70 -24.37 -0.81
N PHE A 130 19.77 -25.35 0.08
CA PHE A 130 18.86 -26.49 0.08
C PHE A 130 18.08 -26.65 1.40
N ILE A 131 18.78 -26.76 2.53
CA ILE A 131 18.13 -27.11 3.80
C ILE A 131 17.20 -26.01 4.30
N ILE A 132 17.69 -24.77 4.34
CA ILE A 132 16.89 -23.63 4.82
C ILE A 132 15.70 -23.35 3.89
N PRO A 133 15.83 -23.27 2.55
CA PRO A 133 14.67 -23.11 1.69
C PRO A 133 13.66 -24.26 1.82
N LEU A 134 14.09 -25.51 1.88
CA LEU A 134 13.22 -26.67 2.01
C LEU A 134 12.46 -26.68 3.34
N LEU A 135 13.17 -26.68 4.45
CA LEU A 135 12.58 -26.75 5.78
C LEU A 135 11.86 -25.44 6.15
N GLY A 136 12.45 -24.31 5.77
CA GLY A 136 11.83 -22.99 5.98
C GLY A 136 10.48 -22.87 5.28
N THR A 137 10.41 -23.29 4.01
CA THR A 137 9.16 -23.30 3.26
C THR A 137 8.15 -24.28 3.85
N PHE A 138 8.58 -25.52 4.14
CA PHE A 138 7.71 -26.55 4.68
C PHE A 138 7.11 -26.11 6.04
N ILE A 139 7.96 -25.69 6.97
CA ILE A 139 7.51 -25.29 8.31
C ILE A 139 6.62 -24.04 8.24
N SER A 140 7.04 -22.99 7.52
CA SER A 140 6.25 -21.76 7.39
C SER A 140 4.93 -22.02 6.67
N GLY A 141 4.95 -22.81 5.60
CA GLY A 141 3.77 -23.19 4.86
C GLY A 141 2.77 -23.99 5.72
N MET A 142 3.25 -24.96 6.50
CA MET A 142 2.41 -25.73 7.42
C MET A 142 1.81 -24.86 8.53
N ILE A 143 2.58 -23.91 9.09
CA ILE A 143 2.06 -22.96 10.09
C ILE A 143 0.91 -22.14 9.48
N ILE A 144 1.07 -21.65 8.25
CA ILE A 144 0.02 -20.90 7.57
C ILE A 144 -1.21 -21.78 7.30
N LEU A 145 -1.01 -22.96 6.74
CA LEU A 145 -2.13 -23.83 6.33
C LEU A 145 -2.94 -24.36 7.50
N LEU A 146 -2.28 -24.68 8.63
CA LEU A 146 -2.94 -25.37 9.74
C LEU A 146 -3.42 -24.43 10.86
N PHE A 147 -2.73 -23.28 11.07
CA PHE A 147 -2.96 -22.49 12.29
C PHE A 147 -3.32 -21.03 12.03
N VAL A 148 -2.72 -20.40 11.02
CA VAL A 148 -2.75 -18.94 10.88
C VAL A 148 -3.62 -18.49 9.70
N GLY A 149 -3.66 -19.24 8.63
CA GLY A 149 -4.35 -18.85 7.39
C GLY A 149 -5.85 -18.64 7.58
N GLU A 150 -6.54 -19.58 8.22
CA GLU A 150 -7.99 -19.48 8.46
C GLU A 150 -8.38 -18.34 9.42
N PRO A 151 -7.73 -18.12 10.58
CA PRO A 151 -8.02 -16.97 11.42
C PRO A 151 -7.84 -15.61 10.72
N ILE A 152 -6.79 -15.47 9.91
CA ILE A 152 -6.57 -14.22 9.16
C ILE A 152 -7.62 -14.06 8.07
N ALA A 153 -7.95 -15.13 7.34
CA ALA A 153 -9.00 -15.11 6.34
C ALA A 153 -10.37 -14.75 6.97
N ALA A 154 -10.64 -15.24 8.17
CA ALA A 154 -11.86 -14.90 8.92
C ALA A 154 -11.90 -13.41 9.29
N ILE A 155 -10.75 -12.82 9.72
CA ILE A 155 -10.65 -11.39 9.99
C ILE A 155 -10.91 -10.58 8.70
N MET A 156 -10.28 -10.95 7.59
CA MET A 156 -10.46 -10.27 6.30
C MET A 156 -11.90 -10.37 5.81
N LYS A 157 -12.50 -11.55 5.90
CA LYS A 157 -13.91 -11.76 5.56
C LYS A 157 -14.86 -11.01 6.50
N GLY A 158 -14.55 -10.96 7.80
CA GLY A 158 -15.32 -10.17 8.77
C GLY A 158 -15.30 -8.69 8.43
N LEU A 159 -14.16 -8.15 8.02
CA LEU A 159 -14.00 -6.77 7.59
C LEU A 159 -14.79 -6.50 6.29
N GLU A 160 -14.74 -7.42 5.32
CA GLU A 160 -15.51 -7.34 4.07
C GLU A 160 -17.02 -7.38 4.33
N VAL A 161 -17.48 -8.29 5.19
CA VAL A 161 -18.90 -8.39 5.58
C VAL A 161 -19.37 -7.14 6.31
N TRP A 162 -18.54 -6.59 7.20
CA TRP A 162 -18.82 -5.34 7.90
C TRP A 162 -18.97 -4.17 6.92
N LEU A 163 -18.02 -4.01 6.00
CA LEU A 163 -18.08 -2.98 4.95
C LEU A 163 -19.30 -3.19 4.03
N SER A 164 -19.61 -4.44 3.67
CA SER A 164 -20.78 -4.78 2.84
C SER A 164 -22.09 -4.44 3.56
N GLY A 165 -22.18 -4.70 4.86
CA GLY A 165 -23.33 -4.32 5.68
C GLY A 165 -23.57 -2.80 5.72
N MET A 166 -22.54 -2.01 5.50
CA MET A 166 -22.62 -0.55 5.47
C MET A 166 -23.07 0.03 4.11
N GLN A 167 -23.23 -0.76 3.05
CA GLN A 167 -23.65 -0.26 1.72
C GLN A 167 -25.01 0.44 1.76
N ASN A 168 -25.90 0.04 2.65
CA ASN A 168 -27.19 0.67 2.87
C ASN A 168 -27.16 1.82 3.89
N SER A 169 -26.00 2.10 4.48
CA SER A 169 -25.78 3.19 5.41
C SER A 169 -25.67 4.54 4.68
N SER A 170 -25.62 5.63 5.45
CA SER A 170 -25.38 6.95 4.88
C SER A 170 -24.12 6.95 4.02
N LYS A 171 -24.22 7.46 2.77
CA LYS A 171 -23.10 7.67 1.85
C LYS A 171 -21.96 8.46 2.50
N ILE A 172 -22.31 9.36 3.42
CA ILE A 172 -21.34 10.18 4.17
C ILE A 172 -20.50 9.28 5.08
N VAL A 173 -21.14 8.43 5.89
CA VAL A 173 -20.43 7.55 6.83
C VAL A 173 -19.53 6.57 6.08
N LEU A 174 -20.04 5.93 5.04
CA LEU A 174 -19.28 4.99 4.23
C LEU A 174 -18.10 5.68 3.53
N GLY A 175 -18.32 6.88 2.99
CA GLY A 175 -17.27 7.68 2.36
C GLY A 175 -16.17 8.09 3.34
N ILE A 176 -16.52 8.50 4.56
CA ILE A 176 -15.56 8.83 5.60
C ILE A 176 -14.70 7.61 5.93
N ILE A 177 -15.31 6.43 6.12
CA ILE A 177 -14.60 5.21 6.46
C ILE A 177 -13.66 4.79 5.32
N LEU A 178 -14.18 4.63 4.11
CA LEU A 178 -13.38 4.18 2.97
C LEU A 178 -12.24 5.16 2.67
N GLY A 179 -12.54 6.46 2.63
CA GLY A 179 -11.52 7.48 2.35
C GLY A 179 -10.44 7.56 3.42
N SER A 180 -10.82 7.43 4.70
CA SER A 180 -9.85 7.40 5.81
C SER A 180 -9.00 6.14 5.78
N MET A 181 -9.58 4.96 5.49
CA MET A 181 -8.82 3.69 5.37
C MET A 181 -7.81 3.76 4.22
N ILE A 182 -8.19 4.32 3.08
CA ILE A 182 -7.29 4.48 1.92
C ILE A 182 -6.10 5.38 2.28
N ALA A 183 -6.32 6.45 3.02
CA ALA A 183 -5.30 7.43 3.32
C ALA A 183 -4.43 7.06 4.53
N PHE A 184 -4.93 6.29 5.49
CA PHE A 184 -4.30 6.05 6.79
C PHE A 184 -2.88 5.50 6.69
N ASP A 185 -2.70 4.43 5.93
CA ASP A 185 -1.42 3.69 5.82
C ASP A 185 -0.82 3.70 4.42
N MET A 186 -1.33 4.58 3.53
CA MET A 186 -0.75 4.94 2.23
C MET A 186 -0.27 3.74 1.39
N GLY A 187 -1.08 2.71 1.25
CA GLY A 187 -0.77 1.48 0.52
C GLY A 187 -0.58 0.25 1.43
N GLY A 188 -0.72 0.42 2.74
CA GLY A 188 -0.65 -0.64 3.75
C GLY A 188 -1.91 -1.50 3.84
N PRO A 189 -2.07 -2.26 4.94
CA PRO A 189 -3.16 -3.23 5.12
C PRO A 189 -4.56 -2.63 5.03
N LEU A 190 -4.79 -1.48 5.68
CA LEU A 190 -6.11 -0.83 5.69
C LEU A 190 -6.47 -0.27 4.33
N ASN A 191 -5.51 0.39 3.66
CA ASN A 191 -5.66 0.85 2.28
C ASN A 191 -6.06 -0.31 1.36
N LYS A 192 -5.30 -1.41 1.38
CA LYS A 192 -5.56 -2.56 0.49
C LYS A 192 -6.88 -3.26 0.80
N THR A 193 -7.30 -3.29 2.06
CA THR A 193 -8.62 -3.84 2.42
C THR A 193 -9.75 -3.00 1.81
N ALA A 194 -9.73 -1.67 1.98
CA ALA A 194 -10.73 -0.79 1.40
C ALA A 194 -10.70 -0.83 -0.13
N PHE A 195 -9.50 -0.88 -0.72
CA PHE A 195 -9.31 -0.97 -2.17
C PHE A 195 -9.91 -2.25 -2.75
N PHE A 196 -9.53 -3.43 -2.23
CA PHE A 196 -10.03 -4.70 -2.75
C PHE A 196 -11.51 -4.94 -2.45
N PHE A 197 -12.01 -4.42 -1.32
CA PHE A 197 -13.45 -4.36 -1.09
C PHE A 197 -14.16 -3.59 -2.22
N ALA A 198 -13.69 -2.40 -2.57
CA ALA A 198 -14.28 -1.60 -3.64
C ALA A 198 -14.16 -2.29 -5.02
N VAL A 199 -13.04 -2.96 -5.29
CA VAL A 199 -12.85 -3.76 -6.51
C VAL A 199 -13.86 -4.92 -6.59
N ALA A 200 -14.07 -5.64 -5.50
CA ALA A 200 -15.06 -6.73 -5.43
C ALA A 200 -16.49 -6.22 -5.66
N MET A 201 -16.76 -4.96 -5.31
CA MET A 201 -18.06 -4.34 -5.49
C MET A 201 -18.31 -3.76 -6.90
N ILE A 202 -17.32 -3.69 -7.78
CA ILE A 202 -17.50 -3.13 -9.12
C ILE A 202 -18.73 -3.70 -9.87
N PRO A 203 -18.98 -5.03 -9.88
CA PRO A 203 -20.11 -5.58 -10.61
C PRO A 203 -21.49 -5.17 -10.08
N THR A 204 -21.59 -4.88 -8.78
CA THR A 204 -22.86 -4.60 -8.09
C THR A 204 -23.02 -3.15 -7.69
N ASN A 205 -21.94 -2.49 -7.29
CA ASN A 205 -21.94 -1.09 -6.83
C ASN A 205 -20.63 -0.35 -7.21
N PRO A 206 -20.46 0.03 -8.48
CA PRO A 206 -19.24 0.68 -8.98
C PRO A 206 -19.02 2.10 -8.40
N THR A 207 -19.99 2.66 -7.65
CA THR A 207 -19.81 3.95 -6.97
C THR A 207 -18.76 3.86 -5.86
N LEU A 208 -18.64 2.70 -5.22
CA LEU A 208 -17.64 2.47 -4.17
C LEU A 208 -16.23 2.50 -4.75
N MET A 209 -16.06 1.95 -5.95
CA MET A 209 -14.75 2.01 -6.61
C MET A 209 -14.37 3.44 -7.00
N ALA A 210 -15.31 4.26 -7.47
CA ALA A 210 -15.04 5.67 -7.75
C ALA A 210 -14.66 6.44 -6.47
N ALA A 211 -15.36 6.19 -5.35
CA ALA A 211 -15.05 6.82 -4.06
C ALA A 211 -13.64 6.48 -3.57
N VAL A 212 -13.27 5.22 -3.64
CA VAL A 212 -11.92 4.75 -3.30
C VAL A 212 -10.88 5.30 -4.28
N ALA A 213 -11.16 5.29 -5.56
CA ALA A 213 -10.27 5.80 -6.61
C ALA A 213 -9.93 7.29 -6.44
N THR A 214 -10.91 8.11 -6.01
CA THR A 214 -10.66 9.53 -5.67
C THR A 214 -9.83 9.68 -4.41
N ALA A 215 -10.06 8.86 -3.38
CA ALA A 215 -9.28 8.88 -2.15
C ALA A 215 -7.83 8.43 -2.35
N VAL A 216 -7.56 7.53 -3.28
CA VAL A 216 -6.19 7.09 -3.64
C VAL A 216 -5.34 8.26 -4.15
N CYS A 217 -5.92 9.17 -4.93
CA CYS A 217 -5.21 10.35 -5.47
C CYS A 217 -4.91 11.41 -4.40
N THR A 218 -5.81 11.54 -3.44
CA THR A 218 -5.89 12.69 -2.55
C THR A 218 -4.66 12.89 -1.66
N PRO A 219 -4.08 11.87 -0.99
CA PRO A 219 -2.91 12.06 -0.15
C PRO A 219 -1.73 12.68 -0.90
N PRO A 220 -1.23 12.10 -2.02
CA PRO A 220 -0.09 12.66 -2.72
C PRO A 220 -0.40 13.99 -3.40
N LEU A 221 -1.58 14.18 -4.02
CA LEU A 221 -1.95 15.43 -4.66
C LEU A 221 -2.12 16.57 -3.64
N GLY A 222 -2.75 16.28 -2.50
CA GLY A 222 -2.95 17.28 -1.46
C GLY A 222 -1.64 17.71 -0.81
N LEU A 223 -0.71 16.78 -0.56
CA LEU A 223 0.62 17.10 -0.03
C LEU A 223 1.47 17.84 -1.06
N ALA A 224 1.43 17.45 -2.33
CA ALA A 224 2.06 18.21 -3.40
C ALA A 224 1.54 19.66 -3.46
N LEU A 225 0.21 19.82 -3.45
CA LEU A 225 -0.41 21.15 -3.42
C LEU A 225 0.04 21.96 -2.20
N ALA A 226 0.11 21.34 -1.02
CA ALA A 226 0.58 21.98 0.21
C ALA A 226 2.02 22.52 0.09
N THR A 227 2.92 21.75 -0.54
CA THR A 227 4.30 22.20 -0.77
C THR A 227 4.39 23.41 -1.70
N PHE A 228 3.43 23.59 -2.61
CA PHE A 228 3.39 24.77 -3.50
C PHE A 228 2.82 26.01 -2.80
N ILE A 229 1.71 25.86 -2.05
CA ILE A 229 1.03 27.01 -1.43
C ILE A 229 1.63 27.43 -0.09
N ALA A 230 2.25 26.51 0.65
CA ALA A 230 2.80 26.76 1.98
C ALA A 230 4.31 26.41 2.08
N LYS A 231 5.09 26.77 1.05
CA LYS A 231 6.53 26.44 0.91
C LYS A 231 7.35 26.59 2.20
N LYS A 232 7.12 27.67 2.97
CA LYS A 232 7.84 27.96 4.22
C LYS A 232 7.60 26.94 5.34
N LYS A 233 6.66 26.01 5.17
CA LYS A 233 6.29 24.98 6.16
C LYS A 233 6.87 23.61 5.81
N PHE A 234 7.53 23.49 4.68
CA PHE A 234 8.09 22.24 4.18
C PHE A 234 9.60 22.39 3.93
N THR A 235 10.36 21.38 4.30
CA THR A 235 11.80 21.32 4.02
C THR A 235 12.06 21.24 2.51
N VAL A 236 13.29 21.51 2.07
CA VAL A 236 13.67 21.40 0.66
C VAL A 236 13.42 19.95 0.15
N ALA A 237 13.75 18.95 0.96
CA ALA A 237 13.51 17.54 0.62
C ALA A 237 12.01 17.22 0.45
N GLU A 238 11.15 17.76 1.32
CA GLU A 238 9.70 17.61 1.18
C GLU A 238 9.16 18.33 -0.07
N GLN A 239 9.71 19.51 -0.42
CA GLN A 239 9.30 20.22 -1.64
C GLN A 239 9.68 19.42 -2.91
N GLU A 240 10.86 18.80 -2.96
CA GLU A 240 11.22 17.90 -4.06
C GLU A 240 10.34 16.65 -4.10
N SER A 241 10.06 16.08 -2.93
CA SER A 241 9.09 14.95 -2.82
C SER A 241 7.69 15.36 -3.31
N GLY A 242 7.30 16.63 -3.14
CA GLY A 242 6.03 17.17 -3.64
C GLY A 242 5.87 17.09 -5.15
N LYS A 243 6.96 17.31 -5.90
CA LYS A 243 6.94 17.16 -7.36
C LYS A 243 6.68 15.72 -7.80
N ALA A 244 7.34 14.75 -7.15
CA ALA A 244 7.11 13.34 -7.39
C ALA A 244 5.70 12.91 -6.97
N ALA A 245 5.22 13.38 -5.80
CA ALA A 245 3.89 13.11 -5.28
C ALA A 245 2.78 13.61 -6.22
N LEU A 246 2.98 14.75 -6.89
CA LEU A 246 2.03 15.25 -7.89
C LEU A 246 1.83 14.23 -9.03
N ILE A 247 2.91 13.72 -9.59
CA ILE A 247 2.86 12.73 -10.68
C ILE A 247 2.23 11.43 -10.17
N MET A 248 2.69 10.93 -9.01
CA MET A 248 2.19 9.70 -8.41
C MET A 248 0.69 9.79 -8.11
N GLY A 249 0.22 10.94 -7.59
CA GLY A 249 -1.21 11.16 -7.34
C GLY A 249 -2.06 11.17 -8.62
N CYS A 250 -1.57 11.76 -9.70
CA CYS A 250 -2.27 11.71 -10.99
C CYS A 250 -2.40 10.29 -11.53
N ILE A 251 -1.39 9.44 -11.30
CA ILE A 251 -1.39 8.02 -11.73
C ILE A 251 -2.21 7.14 -10.76
N GLY A 252 -2.49 7.62 -9.55
CA GLY A 252 -3.24 6.86 -8.54
C GLY A 252 -2.36 6.00 -7.63
N ILE A 253 -1.23 6.53 -7.22
CA ILE A 253 -0.25 5.88 -6.35
C ILE A 253 -0.21 6.61 -5.01
N THR A 254 -0.91 6.09 -4.01
CA THR A 254 -1.04 6.70 -2.67
C THR A 254 0.30 6.82 -1.93
N GLU A 255 1.23 5.92 -2.23
CA GLU A 255 2.57 5.83 -1.65
C GLU A 255 3.41 7.09 -1.85
N GLY A 256 3.03 7.97 -2.80
CA GLY A 256 3.64 9.29 -2.97
C GLY A 256 3.53 10.20 -1.72
N ALA A 257 2.66 9.86 -0.78
CA ALA A 257 2.52 10.54 0.50
C ALA A 257 3.51 10.06 1.58
N ILE A 258 4.16 8.90 1.40
CA ILE A 258 5.01 8.26 2.42
C ILE A 258 6.16 9.15 2.90
N PRO A 259 6.93 9.85 2.04
CA PRO A 259 8.02 10.70 2.51
C PRO A 259 7.58 11.77 3.52
N PHE A 260 6.40 12.34 3.31
CA PHE A 260 5.83 13.35 4.21
C PHE A 260 5.35 12.76 5.53
N ALA A 261 4.69 11.60 5.47
CA ALA A 261 4.23 10.90 6.66
C ALA A 261 5.39 10.35 7.49
N ALA A 262 6.50 9.99 6.87
CA ALA A 262 7.72 9.58 7.56
C ALA A 262 8.38 10.76 8.29
N ALA A 263 8.34 11.96 7.70
CA ALA A 263 8.90 13.18 8.30
C ALA A 263 8.05 13.71 9.47
N ASP A 264 6.71 13.73 9.33
CA ASP A 264 5.81 14.28 10.36
C ASP A 264 4.47 13.50 10.41
N PRO A 265 4.48 12.26 10.97
CA PRO A 265 3.31 11.38 10.91
C PRO A 265 2.10 11.96 11.66
N LEU A 266 2.32 12.65 12.78
CA LEU A 266 1.24 13.16 13.63
C LEU A 266 0.43 14.28 12.96
N LYS A 267 1.01 15.01 12.03
CA LYS A 267 0.31 16.07 11.28
C LYS A 267 -0.13 15.60 9.89
N VAL A 268 0.69 14.80 9.22
CA VAL A 268 0.42 14.36 7.85
C VAL A 268 -0.69 13.31 7.81
N ILE A 269 -0.62 12.26 8.65
CA ILE A 269 -1.61 11.17 8.59
C ILE A 269 -3.06 11.67 8.84
N PRO A 270 -3.36 12.44 9.91
CA PRO A 270 -4.70 12.98 10.08
C PRO A 270 -5.14 13.87 8.91
N SER A 271 -4.24 14.67 8.35
CA SER A 271 -4.56 15.58 7.24
C SER A 271 -4.98 14.83 5.98
N ILE A 272 -4.23 13.77 5.61
CA ILE A 272 -4.56 12.96 4.44
C ILE A 272 -5.82 12.11 4.67
N MET A 273 -6.09 11.67 5.90
CA MET A 273 -7.33 10.96 6.25
C MET A 273 -8.56 11.85 6.08
N ILE A 274 -8.50 13.09 6.58
CA ILE A 274 -9.60 14.06 6.43
C ILE A 274 -9.83 14.38 4.95
N GLY A 275 -8.76 14.59 4.19
CA GLY A 275 -8.86 14.82 2.75
C GLY A 275 -9.38 13.61 1.98
N GLY A 276 -8.90 12.41 2.27
CA GLY A 276 -9.39 11.17 1.68
C GLY A 276 -10.87 10.92 1.97
N ALA A 277 -11.30 11.18 3.22
CA ALA A 277 -12.70 11.13 3.60
C ALA A 277 -13.55 12.15 2.79
N ALA A 278 -13.07 13.39 2.67
CA ALA A 278 -13.75 14.43 1.89
C ALA A 278 -13.88 14.04 0.40
N ALA A 279 -12.82 13.47 -0.20
CA ALA A 279 -12.86 12.98 -1.57
C ALA A 279 -13.90 11.87 -1.76
N SER A 280 -13.83 10.81 -0.93
CA SER A 280 -14.77 9.69 -1.01
C SER A 280 -16.22 10.11 -0.81
N VAL A 281 -16.49 10.93 0.20
CA VAL A 281 -17.85 11.46 0.45
C VAL A 281 -18.34 12.25 -0.76
N THR A 282 -17.52 13.16 -1.28
CA THR A 282 -17.89 13.98 -2.45
C THR A 282 -18.18 13.11 -3.67
N SER A 283 -17.37 12.09 -3.93
CA SER A 283 -17.56 11.13 -5.04
C SER A 283 -18.88 10.37 -4.90
N LEU A 284 -19.20 9.86 -3.70
CA LEU A 284 -20.44 9.13 -3.42
C LEU A 284 -21.67 10.04 -3.53
N MET A 285 -21.56 11.29 -3.08
CA MET A 285 -22.67 12.26 -3.15
C MET A 285 -22.96 12.70 -4.59
N LEU A 286 -21.92 12.86 -5.42
CA LEU A 286 -22.05 13.21 -6.83
C LEU A 286 -22.38 12.00 -7.72
N GLY A 287 -22.36 10.78 -7.17
CA GLY A 287 -22.75 9.57 -7.89
C GLY A 287 -21.77 9.18 -9.01
N SER A 288 -20.48 9.46 -8.86
CA SER A 288 -19.47 8.97 -9.78
C SER A 288 -19.37 7.45 -9.69
N THR A 289 -19.14 6.77 -10.84
CA THR A 289 -18.87 5.33 -10.87
C THR A 289 -17.56 5.05 -11.61
N SER A 290 -16.81 4.04 -11.18
CA SER A 290 -15.61 3.56 -11.86
C SER A 290 -15.67 2.08 -12.10
N GLN A 291 -15.37 1.68 -13.35
CA GLN A 291 -15.28 0.27 -13.74
C GLN A 291 -13.82 -0.23 -13.74
N ALA A 292 -12.85 0.68 -13.59
CA ALA A 292 -11.45 0.28 -13.49
C ALA A 292 -11.10 -0.12 -12.07
N ALA A 293 -10.44 -1.26 -11.92
CA ALA A 293 -9.84 -1.70 -10.65
C ALA A 293 -8.54 -0.91 -10.34
N TRP A 294 -8.61 0.43 -10.42
CA TRP A 294 -7.50 1.35 -10.19
C TRP A 294 -8.02 2.73 -9.81
N GLY A 295 -7.15 3.57 -9.20
CA GLY A 295 -7.41 4.97 -8.93
C GLY A 295 -6.62 5.90 -9.85
N GLY A 296 -6.67 7.20 -9.58
CA GLY A 296 -5.94 8.20 -10.34
C GLY A 296 -6.77 8.91 -11.40
N LEU A 297 -6.20 9.96 -11.96
CA LEU A 297 -6.83 10.68 -13.08
C LEU A 297 -6.77 9.87 -14.38
N ILE A 298 -5.90 8.87 -14.44
CA ILE A 298 -5.76 7.98 -15.61
C ILE A 298 -7.03 7.13 -15.86
N VAL A 299 -7.88 6.91 -14.85
CA VAL A 299 -9.13 6.14 -15.01
C VAL A 299 -10.31 6.99 -15.49
N LEU A 300 -10.15 8.29 -15.66
CA LEU A 300 -11.22 9.21 -16.10
C LEU A 300 -12.01 8.74 -17.35
N PRO A 301 -11.39 8.13 -18.36
CA PRO A 301 -12.12 7.66 -19.54
C PRO A 301 -13.22 6.63 -19.24
N VAL A 302 -13.05 5.81 -18.17
CA VAL A 302 -13.99 4.76 -17.76
C VAL A 302 -14.85 5.14 -16.53
N VAL A 303 -14.75 6.38 -16.09
CA VAL A 303 -15.61 6.96 -15.05
C VAL A 303 -16.86 7.56 -15.70
N SER A 304 -18.05 7.25 -15.16
CA SER A 304 -19.33 7.74 -15.72
C SER A 304 -19.54 9.23 -15.49
N ASN A 305 -19.46 9.70 -14.26
CA ASN A 305 -19.55 11.13 -13.90
C ASN A 305 -18.15 11.70 -13.73
N ARG A 306 -17.46 12.02 -14.82
CA ARG A 306 -16.10 12.54 -14.84
C ARG A 306 -15.94 13.86 -14.08
N ILE A 307 -16.92 14.75 -14.24
CA ILE A 307 -16.91 16.06 -13.56
C ILE A 307 -17.03 15.86 -12.05
N GLY A 308 -17.94 15.02 -11.60
CA GLY A 308 -18.07 14.67 -10.18
C GLY A 308 -16.81 14.03 -9.59
N TYR A 309 -16.16 13.17 -10.35
CA TYR A 309 -14.89 12.54 -9.97
C TYR A 309 -13.78 13.59 -9.81
N ILE A 310 -13.60 14.48 -10.78
CA ILE A 310 -12.59 15.55 -10.74
C ILE A 310 -12.86 16.49 -9.54
N ILE A 311 -14.11 16.90 -9.33
CA ILE A 311 -14.49 17.72 -8.18
C ILE A 311 -14.10 17.01 -6.87
N ALA A 312 -14.39 15.71 -6.75
CA ALA A 312 -14.05 14.94 -5.55
C ALA A 312 -12.53 14.91 -5.29
N VAL A 313 -11.72 14.68 -6.33
CA VAL A 313 -10.25 14.72 -6.23
C VAL A 313 -9.76 16.12 -5.82
N ILE A 314 -10.31 17.18 -6.42
CA ILE A 314 -9.95 18.56 -6.07
C ILE A 314 -10.32 18.86 -4.62
N VAL A 315 -11.56 18.58 -4.21
CA VAL A 315 -12.02 18.80 -2.83
C VAL A 315 -11.14 18.10 -1.83
N GLY A 316 -10.87 16.81 -2.02
CA GLY A 316 -10.00 16.05 -1.11
C GLY A 316 -8.57 16.59 -1.06
N SER A 317 -7.99 16.92 -2.23
CA SER A 317 -6.63 17.45 -2.32
C SER A 317 -6.51 18.84 -1.65
N VAL A 318 -7.47 19.71 -1.88
CA VAL A 318 -7.52 21.04 -1.23
C VAL A 318 -7.70 20.90 0.28
N VAL A 319 -8.61 20.05 0.74
CA VAL A 319 -8.81 19.80 2.18
C VAL A 319 -7.52 19.26 2.81
N THR A 320 -6.86 18.26 2.20
CA THR A 320 -5.57 17.77 2.66
C THR A 320 -4.54 18.90 2.77
N ALA A 321 -4.40 19.70 1.70
CA ALA A 321 -3.43 20.79 1.65
C ALA A 321 -3.67 21.84 2.72
N LEU A 322 -4.92 22.23 2.93
CA LEU A 322 -5.28 23.21 3.94
C LEU A 322 -5.04 22.69 5.36
N VAL A 323 -5.47 21.45 5.66
CA VAL A 323 -5.32 20.86 6.99
C VAL A 323 -3.86 20.67 7.33
N VAL A 324 -3.05 20.07 6.44
CA VAL A 324 -1.61 19.88 6.73
C VAL A 324 -0.88 21.23 6.83
N SER A 325 -1.25 22.20 6.00
CA SER A 325 -0.67 23.54 6.08
C SER A 325 -1.06 24.27 7.38
N ALA A 326 -2.23 24.05 7.91
CA ALA A 326 -2.64 24.59 9.20
C ALA A 326 -1.88 23.95 10.36
N LEU A 327 -1.67 22.64 10.31
CA LEU A 327 -1.00 21.89 11.39
C LEU A 327 0.51 22.06 11.40
N LYS A 328 1.18 22.15 10.24
CA LYS A 328 2.64 22.33 10.15
C LYS A 328 3.05 23.74 10.55
N LYS A 329 4.09 23.83 11.39
CA LYS A 329 4.73 25.13 11.75
C LYS A 329 5.64 25.60 10.63
N THR A 330 5.86 26.92 10.57
CA THR A 330 6.83 27.51 9.64
C THR A 330 8.25 27.04 10.05
N GLN A 331 9.03 26.62 9.07
CA GLN A 331 10.44 26.27 9.25
C GLN A 331 11.24 27.56 9.55
N THR A 332 11.86 27.64 10.71
CA THR A 332 12.82 28.69 11.05
C THR A 332 14.25 28.19 10.78
N LEU A 333 15.20 29.10 10.55
CA LEU A 333 16.61 28.75 10.31
C LEU A 333 17.20 27.89 11.46
N GLU A 334 16.71 28.06 12.69
CA GLU A 334 17.12 27.29 13.87
C GLU A 334 16.67 25.83 13.77
N THR A 335 15.44 25.56 13.31
CA THR A 335 14.93 24.18 13.14
C THR A 335 15.65 23.43 12.03
N VAL A 336 16.13 24.11 10.99
CA VAL A 336 16.91 23.49 9.90
C VAL A 336 18.31 23.11 10.38
N VAL A 337 18.89 23.88 11.28
CA VAL A 337 20.21 23.59 11.86
C VAL A 337 20.15 22.42 12.83
N GLU A 338 19.12 22.34 13.71
CA GLU A 338 18.92 21.22 14.65
C GLU A 338 18.66 19.90 13.93
N GLU A 339 17.87 19.90 12.85
CA GLU A 339 17.60 18.69 12.03
C GLU A 339 18.87 18.19 11.29
N ASN A 340 19.76 19.09 10.88
CA ASN A 340 21.02 18.71 10.24
C ASN A 340 22.07 18.24 11.26
N VAL A 341 22.06 18.76 12.48
CA VAL A 341 22.97 18.31 13.56
C VAL A 341 22.58 16.91 14.02
N THR A 342 21.30 16.64 14.28
CA THR A 342 20.84 15.30 14.67
C THR A 342 21.07 14.25 13.58
N LYS A 343 20.93 14.59 12.30
CA LYS A 343 21.23 13.66 11.19
C LYS A 343 22.72 13.36 11.04
N ASN A 344 23.58 14.33 11.34
CA ASN A 344 25.04 14.12 11.29
C ASN A 344 25.52 13.27 12.48
N ASP A 345 24.93 13.44 13.67
CA ASP A 345 25.23 12.62 14.84
C ASP A 345 24.82 11.15 14.64
N ASP A 346 23.66 10.88 13.97
CA ASP A 346 23.24 9.54 13.62
C ASP A 346 24.13 8.89 12.54
N LEU A 347 24.74 9.67 11.64
CA LEU A 347 25.67 9.19 10.62
C LEU A 347 27.09 8.92 11.18
N GLU A 348 27.53 9.66 12.19
CA GLU A 348 28.82 9.40 12.85
C GLU A 348 28.79 8.15 13.76
N LEU A 349 27.61 7.77 14.29
CA LEU A 349 27.45 6.55 15.09
C LEU A 349 27.48 5.26 14.27
N ASP A 350 27.28 5.32 12.94
CA ASP A 350 27.27 4.13 12.06
C ASP A 350 28.65 3.83 11.44
N ILE A 351 29.72 4.60 11.77
CA ILE A 351 31.10 4.45 11.25
C ILE A 351 32.09 3.90 12.32
N THR A 352 31.62 3.48 13.47
CA THR A 352 32.50 2.79 14.44
C THR A 352 32.25 1.26 14.42
N PHE A 353 33.04 0.57 13.60
CA PHE A 353 33.51 -0.84 13.53
C PHE A 353 32.72 -1.93 14.26
#